data_4ce94beb3e82092c16031f02d1ff2588
#
_entry.id   4ce94beb3e82092c16031f02d1ff2588
#
_cell.length_a   1.000
_cell.length_b   1.000
_cell.length_c   1.000
_cell.angle_alpha   90.00
_cell.angle_beta   90.00
_cell.angle_gamma   90.00
#
_symmetry.space_group_name_H-M   'P 1'
#
loop_
_entity.id
_entity.type
_entity.pdbx_description
1 polymer ?
#
loop_
_entity_poly.entity_id
_entity_poly.type
_entity_poly.pdbx_seq_one_letter_code
_entity_poly.pdbx_strand_id
1 'polypeptide(L)'
;MSWLYNGVKINKIEDLPEKEQDAFGFIYCIVLSYKEKSFEYYGRKNFFSVRTKRASKKQIKEKGKSAFRRKREKKGKNAGDWYYYEFSKKEMKWQDYNSSSKEVLQMIENGAQYTKYIVQIVQEECMMNYYEAKCQFCSSVLEEDRFLNDNILGRFFKKNIINKK
;
A
#
# COMPACT_ATOMS: atom_id res chain seq x y z
N MET A 1 13.98 -4.75 -10.28
CA MET A 1 13.28 -4.02 -11.39
C MET A 1 12.65 -2.75 -10.83
N SER A 2 12.85 -1.59 -11.50
CA SER A 2 12.37 -0.28 -11.02
C SER A 2 10.86 -0.12 -11.20
N TRP A 3 10.25 0.73 -10.38
CA TRP A 3 8.89 1.22 -10.61
C TRP A 3 8.88 2.28 -11.70
N LEU A 4 7.81 2.35 -12.47
CA LEU A 4 7.56 3.40 -13.46
C LEU A 4 6.42 4.30 -12.98
N TYR A 5 6.65 5.61 -12.98
CA TYR A 5 5.63 6.62 -12.68
C TYR A 5 5.66 7.71 -13.75
N ASN A 6 4.56 7.89 -14.48
CA ASN A 6 4.48 8.83 -15.62
C ASN A 6 5.63 8.65 -16.63
N GLY A 7 6.04 7.39 -16.89
CA GLY A 7 7.12 7.06 -17.82
C GLY A 7 8.54 7.20 -17.25
N VAL A 8 8.69 7.69 -16.02
CA VAL A 8 9.98 7.87 -15.34
C VAL A 8 10.26 6.71 -14.39
N LYS A 9 11.51 6.23 -14.34
CA LYS A 9 11.95 5.20 -13.38
C LYS A 9 12.10 5.81 -11.98
N ILE A 10 11.45 5.19 -11.00
CA ILE A 10 11.49 5.57 -9.59
C ILE A 10 12.20 4.48 -8.80
N ASN A 11 13.35 4.82 -8.23
CA ASN A 11 14.16 3.91 -7.40
C ASN A 11 14.26 4.39 -5.95
N LYS A 12 14.01 5.67 -5.71
CA LYS A 12 14.03 6.31 -4.39
C LYS A 12 12.95 7.39 -4.32
N ILE A 13 12.62 7.83 -3.14
CA ILE A 13 11.54 8.83 -2.93
C ILE A 13 11.87 10.16 -3.61
N GLU A 14 13.14 10.54 -3.65
CA GLU A 14 13.61 11.77 -4.29
C GLU A 14 13.45 11.79 -5.81
N ASP A 15 13.19 10.63 -6.44
CA ASP A 15 12.87 10.55 -7.87
C ASP A 15 11.41 10.97 -8.16
N LEU A 16 10.57 11.05 -7.12
CA LEU A 16 9.20 11.56 -7.22
C LEU A 16 9.19 13.10 -7.32
N PRO A 17 8.14 13.69 -7.91
CA PRO A 17 7.92 15.13 -7.82
C PRO A 17 7.94 15.62 -6.38
N GLU A 18 8.55 16.77 -6.10
CA GLU A 18 8.79 17.31 -4.76
C GLU A 18 7.53 17.27 -3.86
N LYS A 19 6.37 17.64 -4.41
CA LYS A 19 5.07 17.61 -3.72
C LYS A 19 4.57 16.22 -3.34
N GLU A 20 5.19 15.15 -3.87
CA GLU A 20 4.80 13.75 -3.67
C GLU A 20 5.80 12.97 -2.81
N GLN A 21 6.95 13.56 -2.47
CA GLN A 21 8.00 12.90 -1.69
C GLN A 21 7.59 12.61 -0.23
N ASP A 22 6.64 13.37 0.32
CA ASP A 22 6.09 13.13 1.66
C ASP A 22 4.89 12.18 1.67
N ALA A 23 4.49 11.64 0.51
CA ALA A 23 3.33 10.77 0.38
C ALA A 23 3.46 9.52 1.26
N PHE A 24 2.31 9.03 1.74
CA PHE A 24 2.27 7.83 2.58
C PHE A 24 2.57 6.56 1.79
N GLY A 25 2.08 6.48 0.54
CA GLY A 25 2.24 5.30 -0.30
C GLY A 25 1.69 5.50 -1.71
N PHE A 26 1.45 4.41 -2.40
CA PHE A 26 0.98 4.43 -3.78
C PHE A 26 0.09 3.23 -4.11
N ILE A 27 -0.77 3.42 -5.11
CA ILE A 27 -1.50 2.37 -5.80
C ILE A 27 -0.68 1.97 -7.02
N TYR A 28 -0.57 0.68 -7.28
CA TYR A 28 0.24 0.16 -8.36
C TYR A 28 -0.53 -0.80 -9.25
N CYS A 29 -0.04 -0.94 -10.47
CA CYS A 29 -0.38 -2.03 -11.39
C CYS A 29 0.90 -2.79 -11.75
N ILE A 30 0.87 -4.10 -11.69
CA ILE A 30 1.90 -4.98 -12.25
C ILE A 30 1.32 -5.62 -13.49
N VAL A 31 1.98 -5.41 -14.63
CA VAL A 31 1.67 -6.06 -15.89
C VAL A 31 2.65 -7.20 -16.10
N LEU A 32 2.14 -8.41 -16.32
CA LEU A 32 2.93 -9.62 -16.53
C LEU A 32 2.67 -10.17 -17.93
N SER A 33 3.72 -10.64 -18.59
CA SER A 33 3.66 -11.45 -19.83
C SER A 33 4.12 -12.86 -19.51
N TYR A 34 3.21 -13.82 -19.61
CA TYR A 34 3.48 -15.22 -19.32
C TYR A 34 2.75 -16.15 -20.29
N LYS A 35 3.45 -17.07 -20.97
CA LYS A 35 2.89 -18.02 -21.94
C LYS A 35 1.99 -17.33 -22.98
N GLU A 36 2.51 -16.27 -23.63
CA GLU A 36 1.85 -15.48 -24.67
C GLU A 36 0.56 -14.75 -24.21
N LYS A 37 0.30 -14.73 -22.91
CA LYS A 37 -0.83 -14.00 -22.32
C LYS A 37 -0.32 -12.83 -21.48
N SER A 38 -1.12 -11.77 -21.45
CA SER A 38 -0.89 -10.61 -20.59
C SER A 38 -1.83 -10.64 -19.40
N PHE A 39 -1.28 -10.41 -18.22
CA PHE A 39 -2.02 -10.34 -16.97
C PHE A 39 -1.74 -9.04 -16.26
N GLU A 40 -2.70 -8.57 -15.47
CA GLU A 40 -2.59 -7.36 -14.68
C GLU A 40 -2.98 -7.63 -13.22
N TYR A 41 -2.31 -6.94 -12.32
CA TYR A 41 -2.65 -6.99 -10.89
C TYR A 41 -2.58 -5.60 -10.28
N TYR A 42 -3.64 -5.16 -9.65
CA TYR A 42 -3.70 -3.90 -8.90
C TYR A 42 -3.54 -4.13 -7.40
N GLY A 43 -2.75 -3.28 -6.77
CA GLY A 43 -2.56 -3.32 -5.33
C GLY A 43 -2.05 -1.99 -4.79
N ARG A 44 -1.70 -1.98 -3.51
CA ARG A 44 -1.14 -0.80 -2.85
C ARG A 44 0.13 -1.13 -2.09
N LYS A 45 1.00 -0.12 -1.93
CA LYS A 45 2.22 -0.22 -1.15
C LYS A 45 2.50 1.08 -0.43
N ASN A 46 2.87 0.97 0.84
CA ASN A 46 3.27 2.14 1.62
C ASN A 46 4.76 2.42 1.41
N PHE A 47 5.12 3.69 1.27
CA PHE A 47 6.52 4.13 1.33
C PHE A 47 7.05 4.06 2.76
N PHE A 48 6.19 4.33 3.74
CA PHE A 48 6.56 4.40 5.14
C PHE A 48 5.67 3.52 6.02
N SER A 49 6.25 3.00 7.08
CA SER A 49 5.52 2.47 8.23
C SER A 49 5.54 3.50 9.37
N VAL A 50 4.39 3.71 9.99
CA VAL A 50 4.27 4.55 11.18
C VAL A 50 4.21 3.64 12.41
N ARG A 51 5.17 3.77 13.29
CA ARG A 51 5.16 3.07 14.59
C ARG A 51 4.79 4.06 15.68
N THR A 52 3.91 3.62 16.56
CA THR A 52 3.53 4.36 17.75
C THR A 52 4.08 3.66 18.98
N LYS A 53 4.84 4.37 19.81
CA LYS A 53 5.34 3.87 21.09
C LYS A 53 4.82 4.76 22.21
N ARG A 54 4.25 4.14 23.25
CA ARG A 54 3.80 4.88 24.42
C ARG A 54 5.01 5.51 25.11
N ALA A 55 4.95 6.83 25.34
CA ALA A 55 6.00 7.54 26.02
C ALA A 55 6.01 7.20 27.52
N SER A 56 7.18 6.97 28.07
CA SER A 56 7.35 6.77 29.51
C SER A 56 7.24 8.10 30.25
N LYS A 57 6.94 8.05 31.56
CA LYS A 57 6.91 9.25 32.40
C LYS A 57 8.24 10.01 32.38
N LYS A 58 9.37 9.31 32.30
CA LYS A 58 10.70 9.87 32.19
C LYS A 58 10.87 10.66 30.90
N GLN A 59 10.53 10.08 29.75
CA GLN A 59 10.61 10.75 28.44
C GLN A 59 9.71 12.00 28.38
N ILE A 60 8.50 11.94 28.97
CA ILE A 60 7.60 13.09 29.01
C ILE A 60 8.17 14.22 29.87
N LYS A 61 8.86 13.88 30.98
CA LYS A 61 9.52 14.85 31.85
C LYS A 61 10.73 15.52 31.15
N GLU A 62 11.52 14.74 30.40
CA GLU A 62 12.72 15.22 29.72
C GLU A 62 12.41 16.08 28.48
N LYS A 63 11.47 15.62 27.64
CA LYS A 63 11.16 16.25 26.33
C LYS A 63 9.98 17.22 26.37
N GLY A 64 9.22 17.26 27.47
CA GLY A 64 7.97 18.01 27.58
C GLY A 64 6.79 17.33 26.86
N LYS A 65 5.58 17.66 27.31
CA LYS A 65 4.33 17.07 26.75
C LYS A 65 4.08 17.44 25.28
N SER A 66 4.55 18.59 24.83
CA SER A 66 4.39 19.10 23.48
C SER A 66 5.13 18.26 22.42
N ALA A 67 6.17 17.50 22.82
CA ALA A 67 6.93 16.62 21.92
C ALA A 67 6.19 15.33 21.56
N PHE A 68 5.01 15.08 22.16
CA PHE A 68 4.26 13.84 21.97
C PHE A 68 2.83 14.10 21.53
N ARG A 69 2.29 13.18 20.72
CA ARG A 69 0.87 13.20 20.38
C ARG A 69 0.06 12.49 21.46
N ARG A 70 -1.11 13.01 21.81
CA ARG A 70 -2.04 12.42 22.77
C ARG A 70 -3.03 11.50 22.06
N LYS A 71 -3.21 10.29 22.61
CA LYS A 71 -4.17 9.32 22.08
C LYS A 71 -4.93 8.68 23.24
N ARG A 72 -6.23 8.43 23.03
CA ARG A 72 -7.08 7.74 23.98
C ARG A 72 -6.94 6.23 23.81
N GLU A 73 -6.76 5.50 24.92
CA GLU A 73 -6.73 4.03 24.90
C GLU A 73 -8.14 3.50 24.56
N LYS A 74 -8.22 2.62 23.56
CA LYS A 74 -9.51 2.13 23.07
C LYS A 74 -9.95 0.82 23.71
N LYS A 75 -9.02 0.02 24.23
CA LYS A 75 -9.28 -1.34 24.74
C LYS A 75 -8.45 -1.62 25.99
N GLY A 76 -8.90 -2.63 26.77
CA GLY A 76 -8.21 -3.13 27.96
C GLY A 76 -8.57 -2.39 29.25
N LYS A 77 -7.86 -2.72 30.32
CA LYS A 77 -8.11 -2.20 31.69
C LYS A 77 -8.09 -0.67 31.80
N ASN A 78 -7.33 -0.01 30.92
CA ASN A 78 -7.16 1.44 30.91
C ASN A 78 -7.93 2.09 29.74
N ALA A 79 -8.97 1.45 29.21
CA ALA A 79 -9.80 2.02 28.15
C ALA A 79 -10.41 3.34 28.61
N GLY A 80 -10.29 4.36 27.77
CA GLY A 80 -10.75 5.71 28.10
C GLY A 80 -9.66 6.67 28.56
N ASP A 81 -8.54 6.17 29.07
CA ASP A 81 -7.43 7.00 29.52
C ASP A 81 -6.66 7.63 28.35
N TRP A 82 -6.06 8.79 28.60
CA TRP A 82 -5.23 9.48 27.66
C TRP A 82 -3.75 9.25 27.93
N TYR A 83 -3.03 8.86 26.88
CA TYR A 83 -1.59 8.63 26.95
C TYR A 83 -0.85 9.43 25.88
N TYR A 84 0.42 9.70 26.15
CA TYR A 84 1.33 10.33 25.21
C TYR A 84 2.06 9.27 24.41
N TYR A 85 2.19 9.50 23.09
CA TYR A 85 2.84 8.59 22.15
C TYR A 85 3.88 9.29 21.32
N GLU A 86 5.02 8.66 21.19
CA GLU A 86 6.03 8.99 20.20
C GLU A 86 5.67 8.29 18.87
N PHE A 87 5.78 9.03 17.77
CA PHE A 87 5.54 8.52 16.44
C PHE A 87 6.87 8.50 15.71
N SER A 88 7.26 7.34 15.17
CA SER A 88 8.40 7.22 14.28
C SER A 88 7.93 6.77 12.91
N LYS A 89 8.35 7.49 11.87
CA LYS A 89 8.14 7.15 10.48
C LYS A 89 9.42 6.44 10.01
N LYS A 90 9.28 5.22 9.47
CA LYS A 90 10.40 4.45 8.92
C LYS A 90 10.09 4.09 7.48
N GLU A 91 11.01 4.37 6.58
CA GLU A 91 10.90 3.95 5.19
C GLU A 91 10.86 2.43 5.08
N MET A 92 9.98 1.92 4.23
CA MET A 92 9.82 0.51 3.94
C MET A 92 10.65 0.13 2.72
N LYS A 93 11.01 -1.14 2.59
CA LYS A 93 11.62 -1.71 1.38
C LYS A 93 10.54 -1.85 0.30
N TRP A 94 10.14 -0.75 -0.31
CA TRP A 94 9.13 -0.72 -1.37
C TRP A 94 9.73 -0.93 -2.76
N GLN A 95 11.01 -0.61 -2.95
CA GLN A 95 11.73 -0.69 -4.22
C GLN A 95 11.73 -2.12 -4.78
N ASP A 96 12.05 -3.10 -3.93
CA ASP A 96 12.14 -4.52 -4.29
C ASP A 96 10.81 -5.27 -4.17
N TYR A 97 9.77 -4.58 -3.72
CA TYR A 97 8.46 -5.18 -3.57
C TYR A 97 7.83 -5.50 -4.91
N ASN A 98 7.39 -6.74 -5.10
CA ASN A 98 6.74 -7.16 -6.33
C ASN A 98 5.22 -7.32 -6.16
N SER A 99 4.76 -7.95 -5.09
CA SER A 99 3.32 -8.10 -4.82
C SER A 99 3.09 -8.75 -3.46
N SER A 100 1.83 -8.72 -2.97
CA SER A 100 1.32 -9.60 -1.91
C SER A 100 0.54 -10.79 -2.47
N SER A 101 0.21 -10.82 -3.76
CA SER A 101 -0.48 -11.93 -4.43
C SER A 101 0.49 -13.08 -4.63
N LYS A 102 0.08 -14.26 -4.14
CA LYS A 102 0.85 -15.50 -4.34
C LYS A 102 0.94 -15.87 -5.82
N GLU A 103 -0.13 -15.65 -6.57
CA GLU A 103 -0.20 -15.96 -7.99
C GLU A 103 0.78 -15.09 -8.81
N VAL A 104 0.80 -13.77 -8.55
CA VAL A 104 1.78 -12.85 -9.16
C VAL A 104 3.21 -13.30 -8.87
N LEU A 105 3.52 -13.61 -7.61
CA LEU A 105 4.86 -14.04 -7.21
C LEU A 105 5.25 -15.36 -7.88
N GLN A 106 4.35 -16.33 -7.94
CA GLN A 106 4.56 -17.60 -8.60
C GLN A 106 4.80 -17.46 -10.11
N MET A 107 4.05 -16.57 -10.79
CA MET A 107 4.31 -16.27 -12.21
C MET A 107 5.70 -15.69 -12.42
N ILE A 108 6.12 -14.75 -11.56
CA ILE A 108 7.47 -14.16 -11.63
C ILE A 108 8.55 -15.23 -11.41
N GLU A 109 8.39 -16.09 -10.42
CA GLU A 109 9.30 -17.21 -10.14
C GLU A 109 9.39 -18.19 -11.32
N ASN A 110 8.27 -18.40 -12.04
CA ASN A 110 8.19 -19.22 -13.24
C ASN A 110 8.70 -18.52 -14.52
N GLY A 111 9.35 -17.36 -14.39
CA GLY A 111 10.00 -16.66 -15.48
C GLY A 111 9.11 -15.69 -16.28
N ALA A 112 7.96 -15.29 -15.74
CA ALA A 112 7.16 -14.22 -16.37
C ALA A 112 7.95 -12.93 -16.47
N GLN A 113 7.90 -12.27 -17.64
CA GLN A 113 8.37 -10.90 -17.77
C GLN A 113 7.31 -9.98 -17.15
N TYR A 114 7.75 -8.93 -16.45
CA TYR A 114 6.82 -8.04 -15.79
C TYR A 114 7.32 -6.59 -15.75
N THR A 115 6.38 -5.67 -15.61
CA THR A 115 6.65 -4.24 -15.42
C THR A 115 5.79 -3.72 -14.28
N LYS A 116 6.38 -2.88 -13.43
CA LYS A 116 5.73 -2.29 -12.26
C LYS A 116 5.40 -0.83 -12.52
N TYR A 117 4.14 -0.47 -12.41
CA TYR A 117 3.66 0.90 -12.59
C TYR A 117 3.11 1.46 -11.29
N ILE A 118 3.51 2.66 -10.92
CA ILE A 118 2.81 3.47 -9.94
C ILE A 118 1.66 4.16 -10.70
N VAL A 119 0.43 3.83 -10.31
CA VAL A 119 -0.79 4.37 -10.94
C VAL A 119 -1.19 5.69 -10.27
N GLN A 120 -1.06 5.74 -8.94
CA GLN A 120 -1.43 6.92 -8.17
C GLN A 120 -0.63 7.01 -6.88
N ILE A 121 -0.10 8.20 -6.60
CA ILE A 121 0.52 8.54 -5.32
C ILE A 121 -0.58 8.93 -4.31
N VAL A 122 -0.46 8.46 -3.07
CA VAL A 122 -1.45 8.68 -2.01
C VAL A 122 -0.79 9.35 -0.82
N GLN A 123 -1.25 10.55 -0.50
CA GLN A 123 -0.68 11.38 0.56
C GLN A 123 -1.00 10.86 1.97
N GLU A 124 -2.21 10.32 2.18
CA GLU A 124 -2.71 9.97 3.50
C GLU A 124 -3.00 8.49 3.65
N GLU A 125 -2.63 7.92 4.80
CA GLU A 125 -2.86 6.51 5.14
C GLU A 125 -4.34 6.12 5.02
N CYS A 126 -5.24 6.97 5.50
CA CYS A 126 -6.68 6.69 5.50
C CYS A 126 -7.27 6.57 4.09
N MET A 127 -6.64 7.18 3.09
CA MET A 127 -7.09 7.16 1.69
C MET A 127 -6.58 5.95 0.89
N MET A 128 -5.62 5.18 1.42
CA MET A 128 -5.02 4.05 0.69
C MET A 128 -6.05 3.01 0.23
N ASN A 129 -6.95 2.58 1.12
CA ASN A 129 -8.00 1.61 0.77
C ASN A 129 -9.00 2.17 -0.25
N TYR A 130 -9.35 3.45 -0.11
CA TYR A 130 -10.28 4.09 -1.02
C TYR A 130 -9.73 4.14 -2.45
N TYR A 131 -8.50 4.62 -2.63
CA TYR A 131 -7.91 4.73 -3.96
C TYR A 131 -7.58 3.37 -4.58
N GLU A 132 -7.15 2.39 -3.79
CA GLU A 132 -6.99 1.01 -4.26
C GLU A 132 -8.31 0.46 -4.82
N ALA A 133 -9.39 0.51 -4.03
CA ALA A 133 -10.70 0.06 -4.46
C ALA A 133 -11.22 0.84 -5.67
N LYS A 134 -11.04 2.16 -5.70
CA LYS A 134 -11.42 3.00 -6.84
C LYS A 134 -10.70 2.56 -8.12
N CYS A 135 -9.39 2.36 -8.09
CA CYS A 135 -8.64 1.89 -9.25
C CYS A 135 -9.13 0.51 -9.70
N GLN A 136 -9.36 -0.41 -8.77
CA GLN A 136 -9.82 -1.75 -9.06
C GLN A 136 -11.22 -1.76 -9.68
N PHE A 137 -12.17 -0.96 -9.19
CA PHE A 137 -13.51 -0.83 -9.77
C PHE A 137 -13.46 -0.16 -11.15
N CYS A 138 -12.72 0.93 -11.31
CA CYS A 138 -12.60 1.62 -12.58
C CYS A 138 -11.94 0.76 -13.67
N SER A 139 -11.09 -0.20 -13.29
CA SER A 139 -10.45 -1.13 -14.22
C SER A 139 -11.24 -2.44 -14.40
N SER A 140 -12.43 -2.58 -13.80
CA SER A 140 -13.28 -3.78 -13.90
C SER A 140 -12.54 -5.09 -13.54
N VAL A 141 -11.64 -5.05 -12.55
CA VAL A 141 -10.71 -6.16 -12.26
C VAL A 141 -11.38 -7.48 -11.91
N LEU A 142 -12.65 -7.48 -11.51
CA LEU A 142 -13.40 -8.70 -11.20
C LEU A 142 -14.19 -9.24 -12.38
N GLU A 143 -14.21 -8.55 -13.53
CA GLU A 143 -15.05 -8.85 -14.69
C GLU A 143 -14.28 -9.48 -15.84
N GLU A 144 -12.95 -9.36 -15.84
CA GLU A 144 -12.07 -9.85 -16.90
C GLU A 144 -11.01 -10.82 -16.34
N ASP A 145 -10.75 -11.91 -17.11
CA ASP A 145 -9.80 -12.96 -16.68
C ASP A 145 -8.33 -12.53 -16.73
N ARG A 146 -7.99 -11.45 -17.45
CA ARG A 146 -6.64 -10.90 -17.48
C ARG A 146 -6.19 -10.33 -16.14
N PHE A 147 -7.13 -9.97 -15.25
CA PHE A 147 -6.79 -9.46 -13.91
C PHE A 147 -6.64 -10.59 -12.90
N LEU A 148 -5.53 -10.56 -12.17
CA LEU A 148 -5.21 -11.52 -11.11
C LEU A 148 -5.78 -11.12 -9.73
N ASN A 149 -6.67 -10.13 -9.72
CA ASN A 149 -7.36 -9.72 -8.50
C ASN A 149 -8.57 -10.62 -8.24
N ASP A 150 -8.58 -11.35 -7.13
CA ASP A 150 -9.68 -12.23 -6.74
C ASP A 150 -10.85 -11.51 -6.07
N ASN A 151 -10.56 -10.36 -5.46
CA ASN A 151 -11.55 -9.60 -4.73
C ASN A 151 -11.17 -8.11 -4.61
N ILE A 152 -12.18 -7.29 -4.30
CA ILE A 152 -12.02 -5.89 -3.90
C ILE A 152 -12.44 -5.76 -2.44
N LEU A 153 -11.55 -5.24 -1.58
CA LEU A 153 -11.74 -5.00 -0.14
C LEU A 153 -12.16 -6.25 0.68
N GLY A 154 -11.97 -7.47 0.15
CA GLY A 154 -12.48 -8.69 0.79
C GLY A 154 -14.00 -8.77 0.86
N ARG A 155 -14.73 -7.96 0.06
CA ARG A 155 -16.20 -7.92 0.04
C ARG A 155 -16.80 -8.33 -1.30
N PHE A 156 -16.16 -7.94 -2.40
CA PHE A 156 -16.60 -8.26 -3.76
C PHE A 156 -15.63 -9.29 -4.32
N PHE A 157 -16.14 -10.44 -4.76
CA PHE A 157 -15.32 -11.56 -5.20
C PHE A 157 -15.57 -11.88 -6.68
N LYS A 158 -14.50 -12.10 -7.44
CA LYS A 158 -14.51 -12.43 -8.88
C LYS A 158 -15.41 -13.60 -9.19
N LYS A 159 -15.34 -14.67 -8.39
CA LYS A 159 -16.20 -15.86 -8.53
C LYS A 159 -17.70 -15.57 -8.48
N ASN A 160 -18.12 -14.50 -7.82
CA ASN A 160 -19.54 -14.13 -7.71
C ASN A 160 -20.02 -13.29 -8.90
N ILE A 161 -19.11 -12.76 -9.70
CA ILE A 161 -19.39 -11.87 -10.83
C ILE A 161 -19.30 -12.64 -12.13
N ILE A 162 -18.20 -13.36 -12.38
CA ILE A 162 -17.98 -14.09 -13.63
C ILE A 162 -18.91 -15.32 -13.74
N ASN A 163 -19.15 -16.04 -12.64
CA ASN A 163 -19.99 -17.25 -12.66
C ASN A 163 -21.50 -16.98 -12.79
N LYS A 164 -21.93 -15.71 -12.93
CA LYS A 164 -23.33 -15.33 -13.16
C LYS A 164 -23.64 -15.00 -14.64
N LYS A 165 -22.65 -15.16 -15.52
CA LYS A 165 -22.82 -15.13 -16.96
C LYS A 165 -22.93 -16.55 -17.49
#